data_f153c3d0250d195f8c68f7e173554182
#
_entry.id   f153c3d0250d195f8c68f7e173554182
#
_cell.length_a   1.000
_cell.length_b   1.000
_cell.length_c   1.000
_cell.angle_alpha   90.00
_cell.angle_beta   90.00
_cell.angle_gamma   90.00
#
_symmetry.space_group_name_H-M   'P 1'
#
loop_
_entity.id
_entity.type
_entity.pdbx_description
1 polymer ?
#
loop_
_entity_poly.entity_id
_entity_poly.type
_entity_poly.pdbx_seq_one_letter_code
_entity_poly.pdbx_strand_id
1 'polypeptide(L)'
;MKSNKSIHIPNFDIAFNKLTSKDKTDIKTAIKLGCNWIALSYLQNEKLILEARKLIKKDMGIISKIENKHALKNIIKIIKATDSVMIARGDLAIDIGHSEVPKVQLSLIKKCSQFSKSVIVATQMLESMIENNTATRAEINDIATAIFQGADT
;
A
#
# COMPACT_ATOMS: atom_id res chain seq x y z
N MET A 1 -6.22 12.75 25.21
CA MET A 1 -6.15 12.11 23.86
C MET A 1 -7.37 12.58 23.06
N LYS A 2 -7.19 12.97 21.79
CA LYS A 2 -8.34 13.27 20.92
C LYS A 2 -9.01 11.95 20.54
N SER A 3 -10.37 11.90 20.50
CA SER A 3 -11.13 10.73 20.03
C SER A 3 -10.81 10.41 18.57
N ASN A 4 -10.92 9.14 18.17
CA ASN A 4 -10.70 8.64 16.81
C ASN A 4 -9.24 8.71 16.30
N LYS A 5 -8.24 8.60 17.18
CA LYS A 5 -6.85 8.41 16.80
C LYS A 5 -6.51 6.91 16.78
N SER A 6 -5.83 6.47 15.72
CA SER A 6 -5.27 5.12 15.67
C SER A 6 -4.16 4.96 16.71
N ILE A 7 -4.06 3.79 17.29
CA ILE A 7 -2.99 3.42 18.25
C ILE A 7 -2.09 2.42 17.54
N HIS A 8 -0.81 2.75 17.42
CA HIS A 8 0.21 1.80 16.99
C HIS A 8 0.93 1.27 18.24
N ILE A 9 0.99 -0.06 18.38
CA ILE A 9 1.71 -0.73 19.46
C ILE A 9 2.93 -1.40 18.83
N PRO A 10 4.15 -0.89 19.08
CA PRO A 10 5.38 -1.50 18.56
C PRO A 10 5.48 -2.96 19.01
N ASN A 11 5.91 -3.84 18.09
CA ASN A 11 6.09 -5.27 18.36
C ASN A 11 4.84 -6.06 18.78
N PHE A 12 3.65 -5.51 18.58
CA PHE A 12 2.40 -6.22 18.81
C PHE A 12 1.87 -6.76 17.49
N ASP A 13 1.94 -8.08 17.32
CA ASP A 13 1.53 -8.77 16.11
C ASP A 13 0.03 -9.12 16.16
N ILE A 14 -0.79 -8.33 15.47
CA ILE A 14 -2.19 -8.71 15.21
C ILE A 14 -2.22 -9.46 13.89
N ALA A 15 -2.62 -10.72 13.93
CA ALA A 15 -2.74 -11.54 12.72
C ALA A 15 -4.03 -11.20 11.94
N PHE A 16 -3.89 -10.48 10.83
CA PHE A 16 -4.98 -10.23 9.88
C PHE A 16 -4.92 -11.26 8.75
N ASN A 17 -5.57 -12.42 8.96
CA ASN A 17 -5.53 -13.53 8.00
C ASN A 17 -6.82 -13.73 7.24
N LYS A 18 -7.89 -12.96 7.52
CA LYS A 18 -9.21 -13.06 6.88
C LYS A 18 -9.85 -11.68 6.74
N LEU A 19 -10.65 -11.52 5.70
CA LEU A 19 -11.50 -10.35 5.54
C LEU A 19 -12.58 -10.34 6.62
N THR A 20 -12.77 -9.18 7.26
CA THR A 20 -13.86 -8.97 8.22
C THR A 20 -15.21 -8.95 7.52
N SER A 21 -16.29 -9.04 8.30
CA SER A 21 -17.66 -8.88 7.76
C SER A 21 -17.84 -7.49 7.13
N LYS A 22 -17.20 -6.46 7.71
CA LYS A 22 -17.21 -5.10 7.16
C LYS A 22 -16.50 -5.06 5.80
N ASP A 23 -15.30 -5.62 5.68
CA ASP A 23 -14.55 -5.65 4.42
C ASP A 23 -15.37 -6.30 3.30
N LYS A 24 -16.04 -7.42 3.60
CA LYS A 24 -16.93 -8.11 2.64
C LYS A 24 -18.11 -7.25 2.22
N THR A 25 -18.66 -6.46 3.13
CA THR A 25 -19.74 -5.50 2.83
C THR A 25 -19.22 -4.35 1.98
N ASP A 26 -18.05 -3.81 2.31
CA ASP A 26 -17.41 -2.73 1.57
C ASP A 26 -17.07 -3.15 0.14
N ILE A 27 -16.54 -4.37 -0.06
CA ILE A 27 -16.31 -4.96 -1.39
C ILE A 27 -17.62 -5.03 -2.20
N LYS A 28 -18.72 -5.51 -1.60
CA LYS A 28 -20.02 -5.57 -2.28
C LYS A 28 -20.51 -4.18 -2.68
N THR A 29 -20.28 -3.19 -1.83
CA THR A 29 -20.63 -1.78 -2.10
C THR A 29 -19.79 -1.23 -3.25
N ALA A 30 -18.48 -1.47 -3.27
CA ALA A 30 -17.59 -1.08 -4.36
C ALA A 30 -18.03 -1.67 -5.71
N ILE A 31 -18.44 -2.95 -5.71
CA ILE A 31 -18.98 -3.60 -6.92
C ILE A 31 -20.27 -2.93 -7.40
N LYS A 32 -21.20 -2.60 -6.48
CA LYS A 32 -22.46 -1.91 -6.82
C LYS A 32 -22.21 -0.51 -7.39
N LEU A 33 -21.21 0.19 -6.87
CA LEU A 33 -20.83 1.54 -7.32
C LEU A 33 -20.01 1.54 -8.63
N GLY A 34 -19.68 0.37 -9.18
CA GLY A 34 -18.92 0.26 -10.42
C GLY A 34 -17.44 0.61 -10.26
N CYS A 35 -16.86 0.46 -9.09
CA CYS A 35 -15.43 0.66 -8.89
C CYS A 35 -14.62 -0.30 -9.73
N ASN A 36 -13.55 0.20 -10.37
CA ASN A 36 -12.64 -0.62 -11.17
C ASN A 36 -11.54 -1.26 -10.33
N TRP A 37 -11.23 -0.67 -9.17
CA TRP A 37 -10.17 -1.10 -8.27
C TRP A 37 -10.61 -1.12 -6.82
N ILE A 38 -10.05 -2.05 -6.05
CA ILE A 38 -10.09 -2.03 -4.58
C ILE A 38 -8.69 -2.05 -4.03
N ALA A 39 -8.44 -1.32 -2.96
CA ALA A 39 -7.18 -1.31 -2.24
C ALA A 39 -7.32 -2.06 -0.91
N LEU A 40 -6.43 -3.01 -0.66
CA LEU A 40 -6.39 -3.78 0.58
C LEU A 40 -5.31 -3.24 1.51
N SER A 41 -5.73 -2.75 2.68
CA SER A 41 -4.83 -2.22 3.72
C SER A 41 -4.46 -3.30 4.74
N TYR A 42 -3.34 -3.08 5.43
CA TYR A 42 -2.83 -3.91 6.53
C TYR A 42 -2.68 -5.39 6.21
N LEU A 43 -2.55 -5.75 4.95
CA LEU A 43 -2.29 -7.13 4.56
C LEU A 43 -0.90 -7.58 5.05
N GLN A 44 -0.80 -8.83 5.47
CA GLN A 44 0.44 -9.44 5.94
C GLN A 44 0.94 -10.53 4.99
N ASN A 45 0.05 -11.07 4.16
CA ASN A 45 0.34 -12.14 3.21
C ASN A 45 -0.73 -12.17 2.09
N GLU A 46 -0.57 -13.10 1.15
CA GLU A 46 -1.44 -13.24 -0.02
C GLU A 46 -2.86 -13.73 0.29
N LYS A 47 -3.14 -14.25 1.49
CA LYS A 47 -4.45 -14.89 1.80
C LYS A 47 -5.62 -13.93 1.68
N LEU A 48 -5.45 -12.67 2.17
CA LEU A 48 -6.49 -11.64 2.04
C LEU A 48 -6.78 -11.31 0.58
N ILE A 49 -5.74 -11.24 -0.26
CA ILE A 49 -5.87 -10.98 -1.70
C ILE A 49 -6.67 -12.10 -2.36
N LEU A 50 -6.31 -13.36 -2.07
CA LEU A 50 -6.99 -14.52 -2.62
C LEU A 50 -8.46 -14.63 -2.14
N GLU A 51 -8.75 -14.21 -0.89
CA GLU A 51 -10.13 -14.16 -0.39
C GLU A 51 -10.92 -13.04 -1.08
N ALA A 52 -10.34 -11.84 -1.23
CA ALA A 52 -10.96 -10.73 -1.94
C ALA A 52 -11.23 -11.07 -3.41
N ARG A 53 -10.27 -11.74 -4.08
CA ARG A 53 -10.41 -12.18 -5.48
C ARG A 53 -11.63 -13.06 -5.73
N LYS A 54 -12.05 -13.86 -4.75
CA LYS A 54 -13.26 -14.70 -4.84
C LYS A 54 -14.56 -13.89 -4.77
N LEU A 55 -14.50 -12.66 -4.25
CA LEU A 55 -15.68 -11.83 -4.02
C LEU A 55 -15.88 -10.78 -5.12
N ILE A 56 -14.81 -10.34 -5.79
CA ILE A 56 -14.86 -9.32 -6.82
C ILE A 56 -15.14 -9.88 -8.21
N LYS A 57 -15.53 -9.00 -9.14
CA LYS A 57 -15.66 -9.34 -10.54
C LYS A 57 -14.28 -9.58 -11.18
N LYS A 58 -14.23 -10.34 -12.27
CA LYS A 58 -13.00 -10.73 -12.95
C LYS A 58 -12.19 -9.53 -13.48
N ASP A 59 -12.86 -8.45 -13.86
CA ASP A 59 -12.31 -7.22 -14.42
C ASP A 59 -11.94 -6.16 -13.36
N MET A 60 -12.23 -6.40 -12.08
CA MET A 60 -11.87 -5.52 -10.99
C MET A 60 -10.45 -5.79 -10.49
N GLY A 61 -9.60 -4.76 -10.45
CA GLY A 61 -8.23 -4.85 -9.98
C GLY A 61 -8.10 -4.80 -8.45
N ILE A 62 -7.05 -5.41 -7.92
CA ILE A 62 -6.67 -5.34 -6.50
C ILE A 62 -5.34 -4.63 -6.37
N ILE A 63 -5.30 -3.57 -5.56
CA ILE A 63 -4.10 -2.89 -5.11
C ILE A 63 -3.74 -3.40 -3.72
N SER A 64 -2.56 -3.95 -3.57
CA SER A 64 -2.04 -4.37 -2.26
C SER A 64 -1.19 -3.29 -1.63
N LYS A 65 -1.65 -2.74 -0.48
CA LYS A 65 -0.92 -1.71 0.25
C LYS A 65 0.14 -2.35 1.15
N ILE A 66 1.40 -1.99 0.93
CA ILE A 66 2.53 -2.45 1.74
C ILE A 66 2.77 -1.43 2.85
N GLU A 67 2.39 -1.81 4.06
CA GLU A 67 2.30 -0.93 5.23
C GLU A 67 3.07 -1.48 6.45
N ASN A 68 3.58 -2.71 6.37
CA ASN A 68 4.18 -3.38 7.53
C ASN A 68 5.29 -4.39 7.14
N LYS A 69 6.11 -4.75 8.12
CA LYS A 69 7.22 -5.71 7.95
C LYS A 69 6.78 -7.13 7.59
N HIS A 70 5.54 -7.53 7.95
CA HIS A 70 5.02 -8.87 7.60
C HIS A 70 4.72 -8.95 6.10
N ALA A 71 4.15 -7.88 5.52
CA ALA A 71 3.98 -7.78 4.07
C ALA A 71 5.33 -7.85 3.36
N LEU A 72 6.37 -7.18 3.88
CA LEU A 72 7.72 -7.25 3.31
C LEU A 72 8.30 -8.66 3.33
N LYS A 73 8.11 -9.43 4.40
CA LYS A 73 8.55 -10.84 4.49
C LYS A 73 7.84 -11.74 3.45
N ASN A 74 6.60 -11.43 3.11
CA ASN A 74 5.77 -12.20 2.18
C ASN A 74 5.65 -11.55 0.79
N ILE A 75 6.49 -10.55 0.50
CA ILE A 75 6.30 -9.63 -0.64
C ILE A 75 6.16 -10.34 -1.99
N ILE A 76 6.94 -11.38 -2.25
CA ILE A 76 6.89 -12.11 -3.52
C ILE A 76 5.54 -12.81 -3.72
N LYS A 77 4.97 -13.39 -2.66
CA LYS A 77 3.65 -14.02 -2.71
C LYS A 77 2.54 -12.97 -2.94
N ILE A 78 2.68 -11.82 -2.29
CA ILE A 78 1.76 -10.68 -2.44
C ILE A 78 1.81 -10.17 -3.88
N ILE A 79 3.00 -9.86 -4.43
CA ILE A 79 3.16 -9.37 -5.79
C ILE A 79 2.56 -10.34 -6.82
N LYS A 80 2.75 -11.64 -6.64
CA LYS A 80 2.18 -12.66 -7.55
C LYS A 80 0.65 -12.72 -7.50
N ALA A 81 0.04 -12.40 -6.36
CA ALA A 81 -1.41 -12.51 -6.16
C ALA A 81 -2.19 -11.23 -6.49
N THR A 82 -1.53 -10.09 -6.50
CA THR A 82 -2.14 -8.76 -6.73
C THR A 82 -2.05 -8.30 -8.18
N ASP A 83 -2.78 -7.25 -8.55
CA ASP A 83 -2.66 -6.60 -9.87
C ASP A 83 -1.72 -5.39 -9.80
N SER A 84 -1.72 -4.66 -8.68
CA SER A 84 -0.83 -3.53 -8.41
C SER A 84 -0.38 -3.51 -6.96
N VAL A 85 0.73 -2.86 -6.68
CA VAL A 85 1.27 -2.67 -5.33
C VAL A 85 1.29 -1.18 -5.01
N MET A 86 0.89 -0.82 -3.80
CA MET A 86 1.04 0.53 -3.27
C MET A 86 2.02 0.52 -2.09
N ILE A 87 3.07 1.31 -2.17
CA ILE A 87 4.02 1.53 -1.08
C ILE A 87 3.47 2.69 -0.24
N ALA A 88 2.81 2.38 0.87
CA ALA A 88 2.23 3.36 1.79
C ALA A 88 3.31 3.79 2.81
N ARG A 89 4.15 4.75 2.41
CA ARG A 89 5.39 5.11 3.13
C ARG A 89 5.16 5.57 4.56
N GLY A 90 4.06 6.28 4.83
CA GLY A 90 3.73 6.77 6.16
C GLY A 90 3.58 5.63 7.18
N ASP A 91 2.68 4.69 6.91
CA ASP A 91 2.44 3.55 7.80
C ASP A 91 3.66 2.61 7.83
N LEU A 92 4.28 2.37 6.67
CA LEU A 92 5.47 1.53 6.57
C LEU A 92 6.61 2.08 7.42
N ALA A 93 6.85 3.40 7.41
CA ALA A 93 7.90 4.05 8.18
C ALA A 93 7.73 3.88 9.70
N ILE A 94 6.49 3.81 10.18
CA ILE A 94 6.20 3.56 11.60
C ILE A 94 6.71 2.17 12.02
N ASP A 95 6.60 1.18 11.14
CA ASP A 95 6.94 -0.21 11.45
C ASP A 95 8.42 -0.57 11.20
N ILE A 96 9.06 0.03 10.18
CA ILE A 96 10.45 -0.29 9.81
C ILE A 96 11.47 0.82 10.11
N GLY A 97 11.01 2.01 10.48
CA GLY A 97 11.82 3.21 10.64
C GLY A 97 11.96 4.03 9.35
N HIS A 98 11.94 5.35 9.49
CA HIS A 98 12.01 6.28 8.35
C HIS A 98 13.26 6.10 7.47
N SER A 99 14.41 5.81 8.08
CA SER A 99 15.68 5.62 7.37
C SER A 99 15.70 4.41 6.42
N GLU A 100 14.89 3.40 6.71
CA GLU A 100 14.82 2.19 5.86
C GLU A 100 13.87 2.34 4.67
N VAL A 101 12.94 3.30 4.72
CA VAL A 101 11.91 3.46 3.67
C VAL A 101 12.49 3.63 2.27
N PRO A 102 13.51 4.49 2.01
CA PRO A 102 14.04 4.68 0.67
C PRO A 102 14.63 3.40 0.06
N LYS A 103 15.35 2.63 0.87
CA LYS A 103 15.95 1.33 0.47
C LYS A 103 14.87 0.30 0.15
N VAL A 104 13.85 0.22 1.00
CA VAL A 104 12.71 -0.69 0.82
C VAL A 104 11.91 -0.29 -0.40
N GLN A 105 11.62 1.00 -0.60
CA GLN A 105 10.92 1.52 -1.79
C GLN A 105 11.61 1.07 -3.07
N LEU A 106 12.92 1.33 -3.21
CA LEU A 106 13.68 0.91 -4.39
C LEU A 106 13.62 -0.60 -4.61
N SER A 107 13.73 -1.39 -3.54
CA SER A 107 13.65 -2.85 -3.61
C SER A 107 12.27 -3.33 -4.07
N LEU A 108 11.19 -2.70 -3.58
CA LEU A 108 9.81 -3.02 -3.96
C LEU A 108 9.53 -2.69 -5.42
N ILE A 109 9.93 -1.50 -5.88
CA ILE A 109 9.78 -1.07 -7.27
C ILE A 109 10.46 -2.07 -8.21
N LYS A 110 11.72 -2.42 -7.93
CA LYS A 110 12.46 -3.42 -8.73
C LYS A 110 11.76 -4.78 -8.76
N LYS A 111 11.24 -5.25 -7.61
CA LYS A 111 10.50 -6.51 -7.56
C LYS A 111 9.19 -6.45 -8.36
N CYS A 112 8.42 -5.37 -8.24
CA CYS A 112 7.20 -5.19 -9.01
C CYS A 112 7.48 -5.23 -10.52
N SER A 113 8.52 -4.53 -10.98
CA SER A 113 8.97 -4.55 -12.37
C SER A 113 9.33 -5.97 -12.84
N GLN A 114 10.06 -6.76 -12.04
CA GLN A 114 10.41 -8.15 -12.37
C GLN A 114 9.19 -9.06 -12.58
N PHE A 115 8.08 -8.75 -11.93
CA PHE A 115 6.83 -9.51 -12.07
C PHE A 115 5.80 -8.80 -12.97
N SER A 116 6.20 -7.76 -13.69
CA SER A 116 5.32 -6.95 -14.57
C SER A 116 4.08 -6.45 -13.82
N LYS A 117 4.26 -5.97 -12.58
CA LYS A 117 3.22 -5.38 -11.76
C LYS A 117 3.46 -3.89 -11.62
N SER A 118 2.40 -3.10 -11.80
CA SER A 118 2.47 -1.67 -11.54
C SER A 118 2.69 -1.36 -10.06
N VAL A 119 3.38 -0.25 -9.78
CA VAL A 119 3.70 0.18 -8.43
C VAL A 119 3.37 1.65 -8.22
N ILE A 120 2.64 1.92 -7.15
CA ILE A 120 2.23 3.24 -6.70
C ILE A 120 3.09 3.61 -5.49
N VAL A 121 3.74 4.78 -5.51
CA VAL A 121 4.40 5.34 -4.33
C VAL A 121 3.49 6.38 -3.71
N ALA A 122 3.08 6.17 -2.46
CA ALA A 122 2.05 6.97 -1.82
C ALA A 122 2.46 7.46 -0.44
N THR A 123 1.79 8.53 -0.02
CA THR A 123 1.92 9.26 1.25
C THR A 123 3.22 10.04 1.39
N GLN A 124 3.18 11.07 2.22
CA GLN A 124 4.31 11.97 2.49
C GLN A 124 4.92 12.58 1.20
N MET A 125 4.07 12.91 0.24
CA MET A 125 4.41 13.63 -0.98
C MET A 125 3.72 14.98 -0.97
N LEU A 126 4.46 16.07 -1.25
CA LEU A 126 3.93 17.44 -1.32
C LEU A 126 3.20 17.89 -0.05
N GLU A 127 3.58 17.39 1.12
CA GLU A 127 2.95 17.73 2.42
C GLU A 127 2.95 19.26 2.69
N SER A 128 4.00 19.96 2.28
CA SER A 128 4.07 21.41 2.43
C SER A 128 3.01 22.16 1.64
N MET A 129 2.51 21.56 0.56
CA MET A 129 1.47 22.15 -0.29
C MET A 129 0.07 22.08 0.30
N ILE A 130 -0.11 21.49 1.48
CA ILE A 130 -1.34 21.61 2.25
C ILE A 130 -1.54 23.10 2.66
N GLU A 131 -0.47 23.80 2.96
CA GLU A 131 -0.47 25.20 3.42
C GLU A 131 0.20 26.18 2.45
N ASN A 132 1.05 25.70 1.54
CA ASN A 132 1.83 26.52 0.61
C ASN A 132 1.45 26.23 -0.84
N ASN A 133 1.58 27.24 -1.70
CA ASN A 133 1.27 27.11 -3.13
C ASN A 133 2.39 26.41 -3.94
N THR A 134 3.55 26.18 -3.32
CA THR A 134 4.71 25.56 -3.98
C THR A 134 5.32 24.49 -3.10
N ALA A 135 5.77 23.41 -3.72
CA ALA A 135 6.48 22.35 -3.04
C ALA A 135 7.91 22.77 -2.67
N THR A 136 8.45 22.18 -1.62
CA THR A 136 9.87 22.32 -1.27
C THR A 136 10.76 21.57 -2.28
N ARG A 137 12.03 21.97 -2.36
CA ARG A 137 13.02 21.27 -3.20
C ARG A 137 13.18 19.80 -2.82
N ALA A 138 13.05 19.48 -1.53
CA ALA A 138 13.14 18.10 -1.05
C ALA A 138 11.99 17.24 -1.54
N GLU A 139 10.77 17.76 -1.54
CA GLU A 139 9.58 17.06 -2.04
C GLU A 139 9.63 16.85 -3.55
N ILE A 140 10.07 17.87 -4.30
CA ILE A 140 10.28 17.74 -5.75
C ILE A 140 11.29 16.64 -6.06
N ASN A 141 12.40 16.61 -5.31
CA ASN A 141 13.44 15.60 -5.48
C ASN A 141 12.94 14.19 -5.08
N ASP A 142 12.10 14.09 -4.07
CA ASP A 142 11.48 12.80 -3.66
C ASP A 142 10.61 12.21 -4.78
N ILE A 143 9.76 13.05 -5.39
CA ILE A 143 8.93 12.64 -6.53
C ILE A 143 9.80 12.24 -7.72
N ALA A 144 10.78 13.07 -8.08
CA ALA A 144 11.70 12.77 -9.19
C ALA A 144 12.44 11.45 -8.94
N THR A 145 12.88 11.22 -7.71
CA THR A 145 13.54 9.96 -7.31
C THR A 145 12.61 8.76 -7.49
N ALA A 146 11.36 8.84 -7.05
CA ALA A 146 10.39 7.76 -7.23
C ALA A 146 10.17 7.43 -8.72
N ILE A 147 10.05 8.46 -9.57
CA ILE A 147 9.93 8.29 -11.02
C ILE A 147 11.18 7.64 -11.61
N PHE A 148 12.36 8.13 -11.27
CA PHE A 148 13.64 7.55 -11.77
C PHE A 148 13.87 6.13 -11.28
N GLN A 149 13.32 5.75 -10.14
CA GLN A 149 13.33 4.38 -9.64
C GLN A 149 12.38 3.45 -10.41
N GLY A 150 11.45 4.01 -11.18
CA GLY A 150 10.49 3.27 -12.00
C GLY A 150 9.10 3.12 -11.36
N ALA A 151 8.69 4.04 -10.49
CA ALA A 151 7.30 4.09 -10.02
C ALA A 151 6.36 4.48 -11.18
N ASP A 152 5.21 3.82 -11.27
CA ASP A 152 4.20 4.08 -12.31
C ASP A 152 3.25 5.22 -11.92
N THR A 153 3.07 5.42 -10.59
CA THR A 153 2.18 6.45 -10.05
C THR A 153 2.67 6.91 -8.69
#